data_ab12610f6e771594767dc5e5e1e45c3f
#
_entry.id   ab12610f6e771594767dc5e5e1e45c3f
#
_cell.length_a   1.000
_cell.length_b   1.000
_cell.length_c   1.000
_cell.angle_alpha   90.00
_cell.angle_beta   90.00
_cell.angle_gamma   90.00
#
_symmetry.space_group_name_H-M   'P 1'
#
loop_
_entity.id
_entity.type
_entity.pdbx_description
1 polymer ?
#
loop_
_entity_poly.entity_id
_entity_poly.type
_entity_poly.pdbx_seq_one_letter_code
_entity_poly.pdbx_strand_id
1 'polypeptide(L)'
;TIQVLCRRRKNNPVFVGEAGVGKTAIAEGLALKIARGEVPRALKASHVYAIDMGALVAGSRFRGDFEERLKAVVRELKALPGAIAFIDEIHTIVRAGAVEGGAMDASNILKPALSSGELRCIGSTTYAEYKNSVEKDKALARRFQKID
;
A
#
# COMPACT_ATOMS: atom_id res chain seq x y z
N THR A 1 -0.04 5.58 13.31
CA THR A 1 -0.65 5.55 11.97
C THR A 1 -1.26 6.90 11.59
N ILE A 2 -2.26 7.39 12.32
CA ILE A 2 -2.96 8.66 12.02
C ILE A 2 -1.99 9.84 11.89
N GLN A 3 -1.06 10.00 12.85
CA GLN A 3 -0.05 11.05 12.80
C GLN A 3 0.83 11.00 11.54
N VAL A 4 1.19 9.79 11.09
CA VAL A 4 1.97 9.61 9.87
C VAL A 4 1.17 10.03 8.65
N LEU A 5 -0.08 9.60 8.54
CA LEU A 5 -0.98 9.95 7.44
C LEU A 5 -1.24 11.46 7.32
N CYS A 6 -1.13 12.21 8.42
CA CYS A 6 -1.30 13.67 8.44
C CYS A 6 -0.02 14.45 8.09
N ARG A 7 1.10 13.80 7.86
CA ARG A 7 2.36 14.46 7.51
C ARG A 7 2.37 14.92 6.05
N ARG A 8 3.23 15.91 5.76
CA ARG A 8 3.48 16.36 4.38
C ARG A 8 4.46 15.48 3.62
N ARG A 9 5.35 14.78 4.34
CA ARG A 9 6.37 13.87 3.79
C ARG A 9 6.38 12.59 4.61
N LYS A 10 6.83 11.48 3.99
CA LYS A 10 6.78 10.14 4.60
C LYS A 10 5.42 9.86 5.24
N ASN A 11 4.38 10.16 4.50
CA ASN A 11 2.99 10.09 4.96
C ASN A 11 2.31 8.75 4.69
N ASN A 12 3.05 7.78 4.18
CA ASN A 12 2.58 6.41 4.01
C ASN A 12 3.13 5.54 5.16
N PRO A 13 2.31 5.08 6.10
CA PRO A 13 2.77 4.17 7.14
C PRO A 13 3.01 2.77 6.57
N VAL A 14 4.06 2.11 7.03
CA VAL A 14 4.29 0.69 6.81
C VAL A 14 4.41 -0.02 8.15
N PHE A 15 3.48 -0.93 8.42
CA PHE A 15 3.48 -1.76 9.63
C PHE A 15 4.50 -2.87 9.47
N VAL A 16 5.43 -2.93 10.39
CA VAL A 16 6.49 -3.94 10.40
C VAL A 16 6.37 -4.78 11.66
N GLY A 17 6.23 -6.09 11.50
CA GLY A 17 6.07 -7.03 12.61
C GLY A 17 5.97 -8.45 12.11
N GLU A 18 6.10 -9.41 13.02
CA GLU A 18 5.96 -10.83 12.70
C GLU A 18 4.56 -11.16 12.11
N ALA A 19 4.47 -12.29 11.43
CA ALA A 19 3.19 -12.77 10.91
C ALA A 19 2.19 -12.99 12.06
N GLY A 20 0.94 -12.60 11.85
CA GLY A 20 -0.14 -12.82 12.82
C GLY A 20 -0.22 -11.84 13.99
N VAL A 21 0.64 -10.82 14.07
CA VAL A 21 0.59 -9.82 15.18
C VAL A 21 -0.52 -8.78 15.05
N GLY A 22 -1.38 -8.88 14.05
CA GLY A 22 -2.54 -8.01 13.90
C GLY A 22 -2.31 -6.76 13.04
N LYS A 23 -1.35 -6.76 12.13
CA LYS A 23 -1.09 -5.62 11.22
C LYS A 23 -2.33 -5.21 10.41
N THR A 24 -3.07 -6.17 9.91
CA THR A 24 -4.33 -5.93 9.16
C THR A 24 -5.40 -5.31 10.06
N ALA A 25 -5.51 -5.77 11.31
CA ALA A 25 -6.47 -5.24 12.29
C ALA A 25 -6.23 -3.75 12.59
N ILE A 26 -5.00 -3.25 12.47
CA ILE A 26 -4.70 -1.81 12.63
C ILE A 26 -5.32 -1.01 11.48
N ALA A 27 -5.26 -1.51 10.26
CA ALA A 27 -5.89 -0.85 9.11
C ALA A 27 -7.43 -0.84 9.23
N GLU A 28 -8.01 -1.95 9.67
CA GLU A 28 -9.45 -2.05 9.95
C GLU A 28 -9.87 -1.10 11.07
N GLY A 29 -9.11 -1.03 12.16
CA GLY A 29 -9.34 -0.10 13.26
C GLY A 29 -9.25 1.37 12.83
N LEU A 30 -8.33 1.70 11.91
CA LEU A 30 -8.27 3.03 11.32
C LEU A 30 -9.52 3.34 10.48
N ALA A 31 -9.94 2.42 9.63
CA ALA A 31 -11.16 2.59 8.83
C ALA A 31 -12.39 2.83 9.71
N LEU A 32 -12.51 2.09 10.82
CA LEU A 32 -13.59 2.27 11.80
C LEU A 32 -13.53 3.66 12.47
N LYS A 33 -12.34 4.13 12.86
CA LYS A 33 -12.17 5.48 13.43
C LYS A 33 -12.55 6.58 12.43
N ILE A 34 -12.20 6.43 11.17
CA ILE A 34 -12.59 7.35 10.10
C ILE A 34 -14.13 7.36 9.97
N ALA A 35 -14.75 6.18 9.91
CA ALA A 35 -16.19 6.06 9.78
C ALA A 35 -16.96 6.71 10.96
N ARG A 36 -16.39 6.68 12.17
CA ARG A 36 -16.93 7.32 13.37
C ARG A 36 -16.58 8.80 13.50
N GLY A 37 -15.77 9.36 12.60
CA GLY A 37 -15.30 10.73 12.69
C GLY A 37 -14.27 10.97 13.81
N GLU A 38 -13.70 9.91 14.38
CA GLU A 38 -12.72 9.94 15.48
C GLU A 38 -11.29 10.15 14.98
N VAL A 39 -11.12 11.02 13.98
CA VAL A 39 -9.84 11.32 13.33
C VAL A 39 -9.70 12.82 13.11
N PRO A 40 -8.47 13.34 12.93
CA PRO A 40 -8.27 14.73 12.56
C PRO A 40 -9.00 15.12 11.28
N ARG A 41 -9.34 16.40 11.14
CA ARG A 41 -10.09 16.93 9.99
C ARG A 41 -9.52 16.49 8.64
N ALA A 42 -8.19 16.40 8.53
CA ALA A 42 -7.51 15.97 7.32
C ALA A 42 -7.86 14.55 6.85
N LEU A 43 -8.35 13.69 7.75
CA LEU A 43 -8.71 12.30 7.45
C LEU A 43 -10.21 12.02 7.49
N LYS A 44 -11.05 12.99 7.85
CA LYS A 44 -12.50 12.75 8.01
C LYS A 44 -13.21 12.31 6.72
N ALA A 45 -12.72 12.77 5.57
CA ALA A 45 -13.24 12.37 4.25
C ALA A 45 -12.46 11.23 3.60
N SER A 46 -11.56 10.58 4.34
CA SER A 46 -10.74 9.48 3.82
C SER A 46 -11.47 8.15 3.91
N HIS A 47 -11.10 7.23 3.01
CA HIS A 47 -11.58 5.85 2.99
C HIS A 47 -10.40 4.91 2.77
N VAL A 48 -10.39 3.78 3.47
CA VAL A 48 -9.35 2.75 3.33
C VAL A 48 -9.85 1.65 2.40
N TYR A 49 -9.10 1.38 1.35
CA TYR A 49 -9.38 0.34 0.35
C TYR A 49 -8.30 -0.73 0.41
N ALA A 50 -8.66 -1.94 0.78
CA ALA A 50 -7.75 -3.08 0.74
C ALA A 50 -7.56 -3.56 -0.70
N ILE A 51 -6.31 -3.61 -1.17
CA ILE A 51 -5.97 -4.18 -2.46
C ILE A 51 -5.60 -5.65 -2.26
N ASP A 52 -6.44 -6.55 -2.77
CA ASP A 52 -6.15 -7.98 -2.79
C ASP A 52 -5.39 -8.35 -4.06
N MET A 53 -4.06 -8.39 -3.94
CA MET A 53 -3.17 -8.75 -5.05
C MET A 53 -3.40 -10.20 -5.50
N GLY A 54 -3.72 -11.10 -4.58
CA GLY A 54 -4.03 -12.50 -4.90
C GLY A 54 -5.28 -12.64 -5.76
N ALA A 55 -6.34 -11.91 -5.43
CA ALA A 55 -7.57 -11.89 -6.22
C ALA A 55 -7.37 -11.29 -7.61
N LEU A 56 -6.53 -10.26 -7.75
CA LEU A 56 -6.19 -9.69 -9.05
C LEU A 56 -5.45 -10.70 -9.95
N VAL A 57 -4.50 -11.43 -9.39
CA VAL A 57 -3.77 -12.49 -10.12
C VAL A 57 -4.70 -13.64 -10.47
N ALA A 58 -5.48 -14.17 -9.52
CA ALA A 58 -6.37 -15.32 -9.71
C ALA A 58 -7.46 -15.08 -10.77
N GLY A 59 -7.93 -13.84 -10.91
CA GLY A 59 -8.93 -13.47 -11.92
C GLY A 59 -8.35 -13.23 -13.32
N SER A 60 -7.05 -13.36 -13.51
CA SER A 60 -6.36 -13.08 -14.77
C SER A 60 -5.98 -14.36 -15.48
N ARG A 61 -6.38 -14.51 -16.74
CA ARG A 61 -6.00 -15.64 -17.59
C ARG A 61 -4.64 -15.43 -18.27
N PHE A 62 -4.35 -14.18 -18.60
CA PHE A 62 -3.13 -13.76 -19.29
C PHE A 62 -2.43 -12.68 -18.49
N ARG A 63 -1.13 -12.52 -18.74
CA ARG A 63 -0.30 -11.49 -18.09
C ARG A 63 -0.86 -10.08 -18.29
N GLY A 64 -1.30 -9.75 -19.50
CA GLY A 64 -1.89 -8.46 -19.84
C GLY A 64 -3.18 -8.15 -19.08
N ASP A 65 -3.98 -9.16 -18.75
CA ASP A 65 -5.23 -8.99 -17.98
C ASP A 65 -4.94 -8.48 -16.57
N PHE A 66 -3.92 -9.03 -15.91
CA PHE A 66 -3.50 -8.59 -14.58
C PHE A 66 -3.03 -7.13 -14.58
N GLU A 67 -2.18 -6.76 -15.54
CA GLU A 67 -1.70 -5.38 -15.69
C GLU A 67 -2.84 -4.39 -15.91
N GLU A 68 -3.76 -4.69 -16.80
CA GLU A 68 -4.92 -3.84 -17.09
C GLU A 68 -5.83 -3.70 -15.87
N ARG A 69 -6.07 -4.77 -15.12
CA ARG A 69 -6.88 -4.74 -13.90
C ARG A 69 -6.22 -3.91 -12.81
N LEU A 70 -4.92 -4.07 -12.61
CA LEU A 70 -4.18 -3.30 -11.62
C LEU A 70 -4.10 -1.81 -12.01
N LYS A 71 -3.87 -1.49 -13.28
CA LYS A 71 -3.90 -0.12 -13.79
C LYS A 71 -5.27 0.53 -13.57
N ALA A 72 -6.35 -0.22 -13.79
CA ALA A 72 -7.71 0.26 -13.55
C ALA A 72 -7.94 0.58 -12.07
N VAL A 73 -7.54 -0.32 -11.15
CA VAL A 73 -7.64 -0.10 -9.70
C VAL A 73 -6.86 1.15 -9.28
N VAL A 74 -5.62 1.29 -9.72
CA VAL A 74 -4.78 2.46 -9.39
C VAL A 74 -5.40 3.74 -9.91
N ARG A 75 -5.91 3.75 -11.14
CA ARG A 75 -6.58 4.91 -11.74
C ARG A 75 -7.82 5.31 -10.95
N GLU A 76 -8.66 4.36 -10.56
CA GLU A 76 -9.85 4.62 -9.75
C GLU A 76 -9.49 5.18 -8.38
N LEU A 77 -8.51 4.60 -7.70
CA LEU A 77 -8.04 5.08 -6.40
C LEU A 77 -7.48 6.51 -6.46
N LYS A 78 -6.74 6.84 -7.51
CA LYS A 78 -6.25 8.20 -7.73
C LYS A 78 -7.38 9.22 -7.95
N ALA A 79 -8.46 8.80 -8.58
CA ALA A 79 -9.62 9.64 -8.86
C ALA A 79 -10.54 9.84 -7.64
N LEU A 80 -10.47 8.95 -6.65
CA LEU A 80 -11.30 9.02 -5.45
C LEU A 80 -10.67 9.97 -4.41
N PRO A 81 -11.34 11.08 -4.05
CA PRO A 81 -10.84 11.98 -3.01
C PRO A 81 -10.68 11.25 -1.67
N GLY A 82 -9.51 11.42 -1.05
CA GLY A 82 -9.24 10.84 0.25
C GLY A 82 -9.02 9.32 0.28
N ALA A 83 -8.86 8.66 -0.86
CA ALA A 83 -8.59 7.23 -0.92
C ALA A 83 -7.21 6.90 -0.33
N ILE A 84 -7.18 5.88 0.50
CA ILE A 84 -5.96 5.30 1.09
C ILE A 84 -5.95 3.82 0.74
N ALA A 85 -4.96 3.38 -0.01
CA ALA A 85 -4.79 1.96 -0.34
C ALA A 85 -4.14 1.23 0.84
N PHE A 86 -4.69 0.10 1.24
CA PHE A 86 -4.02 -0.85 2.13
C PHE A 86 -3.48 -2.02 1.31
N ILE A 87 -2.18 -2.25 1.41
CA ILE A 87 -1.49 -3.33 0.69
C ILE A 87 -0.80 -4.21 1.72
N ASP A 88 -1.34 -5.41 1.91
CA ASP A 88 -0.68 -6.41 2.72
C ASP A 88 0.53 -6.99 1.99
N GLU A 89 1.55 -7.39 2.73
CA GLU A 89 2.79 -7.92 2.17
C GLU A 89 3.41 -7.04 1.07
N ILE A 90 3.53 -5.74 1.34
CA ILE A 90 4.00 -4.74 0.35
C ILE A 90 5.37 -5.06 -0.24
N HIS A 91 6.18 -5.88 0.43
CA HIS A 91 7.46 -6.36 -0.07
C HIS A 91 7.32 -7.17 -1.37
N THR A 92 6.19 -7.81 -1.60
CA THR A 92 5.92 -8.56 -2.85
C THR A 92 5.94 -7.65 -4.07
N ILE A 93 5.49 -6.41 -3.92
CA ILE A 93 5.51 -5.39 -4.97
C ILE A 93 6.93 -4.86 -5.21
N VAL A 94 7.72 -4.72 -4.15
CA VAL A 94 9.05 -4.11 -4.21
C VAL A 94 10.10 -5.09 -4.76
N ARG A 95 10.00 -6.36 -4.41
CA ARG A 95 10.93 -7.43 -4.85
C ARG A 95 10.85 -7.78 -6.33
N ALA A 96 9.82 -7.37 -6.99
CA ALA A 96 9.49 -7.77 -8.34
C ALA A 96 10.49 -7.37 -9.43
N GLY A 97 11.58 -6.72 -9.09
CA GLY A 97 12.72 -6.51 -10.00
C GLY A 97 13.67 -7.70 -10.15
N ALA A 98 13.46 -8.79 -9.39
CA ALA A 98 14.42 -9.90 -9.30
C ALA A 98 13.87 -11.28 -9.71
N VAL A 99 12.57 -11.42 -10.02
CA VAL A 99 11.96 -12.72 -10.34
C VAL A 99 11.09 -12.61 -11.60
N GLU A 100 11.29 -13.52 -12.53
CA GLU A 100 10.47 -13.68 -13.73
C GLU A 100 9.01 -14.03 -13.35
N GLY A 101 8.05 -13.18 -13.77
CA GLY A 101 6.61 -13.43 -13.60
C GLY A 101 5.85 -12.26 -13.00
N GLY A 102 4.54 -12.33 -12.97
CA GLY A 102 3.55 -11.28 -12.66
C GLY A 102 3.82 -10.22 -11.58
N ALA A 103 4.74 -10.48 -10.65
CA ALA A 103 5.17 -9.55 -9.62
C ALA A 103 5.98 -8.36 -10.18
N MET A 104 6.73 -8.54 -11.27
CA MET A 104 7.46 -7.45 -11.96
C MET A 104 6.53 -6.38 -12.49
N ASP A 105 5.36 -6.78 -12.95
CA ASP A 105 4.39 -5.89 -13.57
C ASP A 105 3.66 -5.05 -12.52
N ALA A 106 3.38 -5.62 -11.34
CA ALA A 106 2.80 -4.90 -10.21
C ALA A 106 3.72 -3.76 -9.71
N SER A 107 5.02 -4.03 -9.61
CA SER A 107 6.01 -3.02 -9.22
C SER A 107 6.06 -1.86 -10.20
N ASN A 108 6.08 -2.15 -11.50
CA ASN A 108 6.13 -1.13 -12.54
C ASN A 108 4.87 -0.22 -12.56
N ILE A 109 3.74 -0.72 -12.08
CA ILE A 109 2.47 0.03 -12.03
C ILE A 109 2.33 0.80 -10.72
N LEU A 110 2.57 0.16 -9.59
CA LEU A 110 2.35 0.73 -8.25
C LEU A 110 3.46 1.66 -7.78
N LYS A 111 4.71 1.30 -8.03
CA LYS A 111 5.86 2.06 -7.55
C LYS A 111 5.90 3.51 -8.02
N PRO A 112 5.62 3.85 -9.29
CA PRO A 112 5.53 5.24 -9.72
C PRO A 112 4.43 6.02 -8.97
N ALA A 113 3.25 5.45 -8.80
CA ALA A 113 2.13 6.07 -8.10
C ALA A 113 2.42 6.31 -6.62
N LEU A 114 3.09 5.35 -5.96
CA LEU A 114 3.52 5.47 -4.56
C LEU A 114 4.65 6.49 -4.40
N SER A 115 5.64 6.49 -5.28
CA SER A 115 6.80 7.38 -5.20
C SER A 115 6.46 8.83 -5.55
N SER A 116 5.52 9.08 -6.45
CA SER A 116 5.05 10.43 -6.80
C SER A 116 4.17 11.05 -5.71
N GLY A 117 3.58 10.23 -4.83
CA GLY A 117 2.61 10.66 -3.83
C GLY A 117 1.19 10.82 -4.35
N GLU A 118 0.92 10.41 -5.59
CA GLU A 118 -0.43 10.42 -6.17
C GLU A 118 -1.36 9.40 -5.50
N LEU A 119 -0.81 8.30 -4.99
CA LEU A 119 -1.53 7.28 -4.26
C LEU A 119 -1.03 7.24 -2.81
N ARG A 120 -1.95 7.46 -1.86
CA ARG A 120 -1.68 7.25 -0.44
C ARG A 120 -1.81 5.77 -0.12
N CYS A 121 -0.89 5.25 0.69
CA CYS A 121 -0.81 3.83 0.97
C CYS A 121 -0.48 3.55 2.43
N ILE A 122 -1.07 2.48 2.94
CA ILE A 122 -0.66 1.82 4.17
C ILE A 122 -0.14 0.45 3.75
N GLY A 123 1.10 0.14 4.08
CA GLY A 123 1.70 -1.16 3.82
C GLY A 123 1.80 -2.01 5.08
N SER A 124 1.89 -3.32 4.91
CA SER A 124 2.28 -4.25 5.97
C SER A 124 3.38 -5.18 5.47
N THR A 125 4.29 -5.57 6.35
CA THR A 125 5.39 -6.49 6.02
C THR A 125 6.02 -7.07 7.29
N THR A 126 6.95 -8.00 7.15
CA THR A 126 7.79 -8.50 8.26
C THR A 126 9.09 -7.69 8.38
N TYR A 127 9.80 -7.83 9.51
CA TYR A 127 11.10 -7.18 9.73
C TYR A 127 12.13 -7.56 8.68
N ALA A 128 12.25 -8.85 8.37
CA ALA A 128 13.19 -9.36 7.39
C ALA A 128 12.90 -8.81 6.00
N GLU A 129 11.63 -8.80 5.60
CA GLU A 129 11.20 -8.32 4.30
C GLU A 129 11.34 -6.80 4.16
N TYR A 130 11.01 -6.04 5.20
CA TYR A 130 11.21 -4.59 5.22
C TYR A 130 12.67 -4.22 4.94
N LYS A 131 13.58 -4.82 5.69
CA LYS A 131 15.03 -4.60 5.57
C LYS A 131 15.57 -4.99 4.19
N ASN A 132 15.06 -6.07 3.63
CA ASN A 132 15.55 -6.62 2.37
C ASN A 132 14.94 -5.98 1.12
N SER A 133 13.84 -5.27 1.26
CA SER A 133 13.10 -4.71 0.12
C SER A 133 12.81 -3.22 0.27
N VAL A 134 11.88 -2.82 1.12
CA VAL A 134 11.37 -1.45 1.21
C VAL A 134 12.47 -0.46 1.61
N GLU A 135 13.28 -0.82 2.60
CA GLU A 135 14.36 0.04 3.11
C GLU A 135 15.46 0.29 2.07
N LYS A 136 15.74 -0.69 1.22
CA LYS A 136 16.76 -0.59 0.16
C LYS A 136 16.28 0.23 -1.04
N ASP A 137 14.99 0.38 -1.23
CA ASP A 137 14.43 1.17 -2.32
C ASP A 137 14.36 2.64 -1.92
N LYS A 138 15.28 3.45 -2.45
CA LYS A 138 15.38 4.87 -2.10
C LYS A 138 14.11 5.67 -2.41
N ALA A 139 13.39 5.33 -3.47
CA ALA A 139 12.17 6.01 -3.86
C ALA A 139 11.03 5.74 -2.86
N LEU A 140 10.87 4.49 -2.43
CA LEU A 140 9.87 4.09 -1.45
C LEU A 140 10.27 4.51 -0.02
N ALA A 141 11.53 4.38 0.35
CA ALA A 141 12.02 4.79 1.67
C ALA A 141 11.76 6.27 1.99
N ARG A 142 11.69 7.13 0.97
CA ARG A 142 11.33 8.55 1.11
C ARG A 142 9.85 8.78 1.37
N ARG A 143 8.99 7.82 1.03
CA ARG A 143 7.53 7.94 1.09
C ARG A 143 6.93 7.16 2.25
N PHE A 144 7.59 6.10 2.68
CA PHE A 144 7.10 5.25 3.76
C PHE A 144 7.75 5.57 5.11
N GLN A 145 6.93 5.57 6.14
CA GLN A 145 7.35 5.64 7.54
C GLN A 145 7.11 4.30 8.19
N LYS A 146 8.18 3.68 8.66
CA LYS A 146 8.12 2.45 9.45
C LYS A 146 7.36 2.68 10.76
N ILE A 147 6.49 1.74 11.09
CA ILE A 147 5.79 1.62 12.38
C ILE A 147 5.96 0.17 12.85
N ASP A 148 6.61 0.03 14.00
CA ASP A 148 6.77 -1.25 14.71
C ASP A 148 5.55 -1.55 15.57
#